data_2349484860d9753a5cd6a66892f2719d
#
_entry.id   2349484860d9753a5cd6a66892f2719d
#
_cell.length_a   1.000
_cell.length_b   1.000
_cell.length_c   1.000
_cell.angle_alpha   90.00
_cell.angle_beta   90.00
_cell.angle_gamma   90.00
#
_symmetry.space_group_name_H-M   'P 1'
#
loop_
_entity.id
_entity.type
_entity.pdbx_description
1 polymer ?
#
loop_
_entity_poly.entity_id
_entity_poly.type
_entity_poly.pdbx_seq_one_letter_code
_entity_poly.pdbx_strand_id
1 'polypeptide(L)'
;LLDLKDEYNLNYRCHNYFPPPKKHFVLNLASLNDETFQISFKHLQRVIALSNRLGADKFAFHAGFFIDIKLREIGKKLSKDHLFNEDESISRFCNAFQDLQKQACGVSLFIENNVFSSSNADTYDGENPFMMTNFNEYVSLKEKIDFNLLLDVAHLKVSARTLKLNWEEE
;
A
#
# COMPACT_ATOMS: atom_id res chain seq x y z
N LEU A 1 15.00 12.25 -17.38
CA LEU A 1 15.38 11.39 -16.22
C LEU A 1 16.51 10.43 -16.58
N LEU A 2 16.45 9.75 -17.73
CA LEU A 2 17.53 8.84 -18.15
C LEU A 2 18.83 9.60 -18.37
N ASP A 3 18.79 10.73 -19.08
CA ASP A 3 19.97 11.57 -19.30
C ASP A 3 20.60 12.03 -17.98
N LEU A 4 19.79 12.45 -16.99
CA LEU A 4 20.28 12.83 -15.67
C LEU A 4 20.85 11.64 -14.90
N LYS A 5 20.27 10.43 -15.06
CA LYS A 5 20.80 9.22 -14.46
C LYS A 5 22.22 8.95 -14.94
N ASP A 6 22.43 9.01 -16.23
CA ASP A 6 23.73 8.72 -16.85
C ASP A 6 24.76 9.81 -16.53
N GLU A 7 24.35 11.08 -16.63
CA GLU A 7 25.22 12.23 -16.35
C GLU A 7 25.72 12.29 -14.91
N TYR A 8 24.82 11.98 -13.93
CA TYR A 8 25.12 12.13 -12.51
C TYR A 8 25.25 10.77 -11.77
N ASN A 9 25.23 9.65 -12.48
CA ASN A 9 25.27 8.29 -11.92
C ASN A 9 24.22 8.07 -10.81
N LEU A 10 22.96 8.48 -11.07
CA LEU A 10 21.89 8.44 -10.09
C LEU A 10 21.20 7.08 -10.05
N ASN A 11 20.87 6.64 -8.83
CA ASN A 11 19.99 5.50 -8.60
C ASN A 11 18.57 5.99 -8.28
N TYR A 12 17.62 5.72 -9.19
CA TYR A 12 16.23 6.11 -8.98
C TYR A 12 15.44 5.03 -8.25
N ARG A 13 14.53 5.49 -7.41
CA ARG A 13 13.42 4.70 -6.88
C ARG A 13 12.14 5.49 -7.05
N CYS A 14 11.17 4.90 -7.72
CA CYS A 14 9.89 5.57 -7.91
C CYS A 14 9.09 5.53 -6.61
N HIS A 15 8.47 6.65 -6.26
CA HIS A 15 7.39 6.70 -5.28
C HIS A 15 6.11 6.13 -5.90
N ASN A 16 5.22 5.53 -5.12
CA ASN A 16 3.99 4.88 -5.59
C ASN A 16 3.03 5.82 -6.36
N TYR A 17 3.16 7.15 -6.22
CA TYR A 17 2.43 8.16 -7.00
C TYR A 17 3.27 8.85 -8.07
N PHE A 18 4.39 8.29 -8.47
CA PHE A 18 5.21 8.85 -9.55
C PHE A 18 5.23 7.91 -10.77
N PRO A 19 4.94 8.39 -12.01
CA PRO A 19 4.60 9.76 -12.37
C PRO A 19 3.22 10.18 -11.84
N PRO A 20 3.02 11.46 -11.50
CA PRO A 20 1.77 11.91 -10.89
C PRO A 20 0.58 11.64 -11.83
N PRO A 21 -0.53 11.11 -11.32
CA PRO A 21 -1.72 10.87 -12.12
C PRO A 21 -2.38 12.20 -12.51
N LYS A 22 -3.06 12.22 -13.66
CA LYS A 22 -3.80 13.43 -14.11
C LYS A 22 -4.90 13.86 -13.15
N LYS A 23 -5.55 12.91 -12.51
CA LYS A 23 -6.55 13.11 -11.44
C LYS A 23 -6.04 12.44 -10.19
N HIS A 24 -5.96 13.17 -9.10
CA HIS A 24 -5.56 12.60 -7.81
C HIS A 24 -6.58 11.59 -7.30
N PHE A 25 -6.11 10.53 -6.70
CA PHE A 25 -6.91 9.49 -6.05
C PHE A 25 -6.09 8.85 -4.91
N VAL A 26 -6.73 8.09 -4.04
CA VAL A 26 -6.05 7.24 -3.06
C VAL A 26 -5.92 5.84 -3.62
N LEU A 27 -4.69 5.37 -3.71
CA LEU A 27 -4.37 4.05 -4.26
C LEU A 27 -4.88 2.96 -3.30
N ASN A 28 -5.73 2.06 -3.81
CA ASN A 28 -6.25 0.94 -3.03
C ASN A 28 -6.48 -0.29 -3.92
N LEU A 29 -5.58 -1.28 -3.83
CA LEU A 29 -5.72 -2.56 -4.52
C LEU A 29 -6.70 -3.52 -3.84
N ALA A 30 -7.12 -3.23 -2.61
CA ALA A 30 -8.13 -4.01 -1.88
C ALA A 30 -9.54 -3.46 -2.07
N SER A 31 -9.71 -2.33 -2.79
CA SER A 31 -11.01 -1.71 -3.00
C SER A 31 -11.99 -2.65 -3.70
N LEU A 32 -13.19 -2.80 -3.15
CA LEU A 32 -14.29 -3.50 -3.82
C LEU A 32 -15.05 -2.59 -4.80
N ASN A 33 -14.72 -1.30 -4.85
CA ASN A 33 -15.16 -0.41 -5.91
C ASN A 33 -14.28 -0.63 -7.15
N ASP A 34 -14.89 -1.07 -8.26
CA ASP A 34 -14.15 -1.39 -9.49
C ASP A 34 -13.43 -0.20 -10.10
N GLU A 35 -13.97 1.01 -10.01
CA GLU A 35 -13.31 2.22 -10.54
C GLU A 35 -12.02 2.50 -9.77
N THR A 36 -12.08 2.54 -8.43
CA THR A 36 -10.92 2.75 -7.55
C THR A 36 -9.87 1.67 -7.78
N PHE A 37 -10.29 0.40 -7.82
CA PHE A 37 -9.41 -0.73 -8.09
C PHE A 37 -8.69 -0.58 -9.43
N GLN A 38 -9.43 -0.37 -10.52
CA GLN A 38 -8.87 -0.30 -11.88
C GLN A 38 -7.91 0.88 -12.06
N ILE A 39 -8.23 2.04 -11.48
CA ILE A 39 -7.33 3.20 -11.50
C ILE A 39 -6.05 2.89 -10.75
N SER A 40 -6.15 2.27 -9.56
CA SER A 40 -5.03 1.88 -8.72
C SER A 40 -4.13 0.87 -9.43
N PHE A 41 -4.70 -0.20 -9.96
CA PHE A 41 -3.97 -1.24 -10.66
C PHE A 41 -3.23 -0.72 -11.90
N LYS A 42 -3.92 0.03 -12.77
CA LYS A 42 -3.31 0.63 -13.97
C LYS A 42 -2.21 1.64 -13.62
N HIS A 43 -2.37 2.37 -12.51
CA HIS A 43 -1.34 3.29 -12.06
C HIS A 43 -0.09 2.54 -11.63
N LEU A 44 -0.21 1.50 -10.80
CA LEU A 44 0.93 0.69 -10.38
C LEU A 44 1.63 0.00 -11.55
N GLN A 45 0.90 -0.51 -12.53
CA GLN A 45 1.50 -1.04 -13.77
C GLN A 45 2.42 0.00 -14.45
N ARG A 46 1.96 1.26 -14.54
CA ARG A 46 2.75 2.35 -15.15
C ARG A 46 4.00 2.69 -14.32
N VAL A 47 3.87 2.70 -12.99
CA VAL A 47 5.00 2.98 -12.10
C VAL A 47 6.04 1.87 -12.16
N ILE A 48 5.61 0.61 -12.16
CA ILE A 48 6.48 -0.56 -12.31
C ILE A 48 7.21 -0.52 -13.66
N ALA A 49 6.51 -0.24 -14.75
CA ALA A 49 7.11 -0.10 -16.07
C ALA A 49 8.14 1.05 -16.13
N LEU A 50 7.86 2.18 -15.44
CA LEU A 50 8.82 3.27 -15.31
C LEU A 50 10.02 2.88 -14.46
N SER A 51 9.81 2.19 -13.35
CA SER A 51 10.87 1.67 -12.47
C SER A 51 11.83 0.77 -13.25
N ASN A 52 11.31 -0.15 -14.06
CA ASN A 52 12.10 -0.97 -14.96
C ASN A 52 12.94 -0.13 -15.94
N ARG A 53 12.34 0.85 -16.60
CA ARG A 53 13.03 1.73 -17.55
C ARG A 53 14.13 2.57 -16.89
N LEU A 54 13.96 2.93 -15.63
CA LEU A 54 14.97 3.67 -14.85
C LEU A 54 16.04 2.75 -14.24
N GLY A 55 15.91 1.42 -14.42
CA GLY A 55 16.82 0.43 -13.85
C GLY A 55 16.73 0.35 -12.32
N ALA A 56 15.56 0.64 -11.75
CA ALA A 56 15.30 0.44 -10.34
C ALA A 56 15.16 -1.06 -10.04
N ASP A 57 15.75 -1.51 -8.95
CA ASP A 57 15.72 -2.90 -8.49
C ASP A 57 14.54 -3.18 -7.54
N LYS A 58 13.92 -2.12 -6.99
CA LYS A 58 12.87 -2.20 -5.96
C LYS A 58 11.78 -1.17 -6.20
N PHE A 59 10.55 -1.55 -5.88
CA PHE A 59 9.40 -0.67 -5.85
C PHE A 59 8.48 -1.05 -4.69
N ALA A 60 8.00 -0.06 -3.94
CA ALA A 60 7.13 -0.27 -2.79
C ALA A 60 5.83 0.51 -2.91
N PHE A 61 4.75 -0.04 -2.33
CA PHE A 61 3.46 0.61 -2.17
C PHE A 61 2.74 0.08 -0.93
N HIS A 62 1.83 0.87 -0.40
CA HIS A 62 1.09 0.50 0.81
C HIS A 62 0.22 -0.74 0.60
N ALA A 63 0.01 -1.50 1.67
CA ALA A 63 -1.06 -2.48 1.75
C ALA A 63 -2.44 -1.82 1.54
N GLY A 64 -3.45 -2.62 1.26
CA GLY A 64 -4.78 -2.13 0.93
C GLY A 64 -5.56 -1.55 2.12
N PHE A 65 -6.75 -1.05 1.81
CA PHE A 65 -7.71 -0.52 2.79
C PHE A 65 -9.06 -1.20 2.57
N PHE A 66 -9.78 -1.47 3.66
CA PHE A 66 -11.15 -2.00 3.63
C PHE A 66 -12.20 -0.91 3.43
N ILE A 67 -11.77 0.27 2.96
CA ILE A 67 -12.57 1.44 2.58
C ILE A 67 -11.90 2.20 1.44
N ASP A 68 -12.63 3.07 0.75
CA ASP A 68 -12.03 4.04 -0.17
C ASP A 68 -11.85 5.39 0.53
N ILE A 69 -10.61 5.71 0.86
CA ILE A 69 -10.24 6.95 1.55
C ILE A 69 -10.41 8.15 0.61
N LYS A 70 -11.09 9.19 1.08
CA LYS A 70 -11.25 10.44 0.33
C LYS A 70 -9.96 11.26 0.37
N LEU A 71 -9.57 11.87 -0.73
CA LEU A 71 -8.34 12.68 -0.83
C LEU A 71 -8.16 13.70 0.31
N ARG A 72 -9.25 14.34 0.72
CA ARG A 72 -9.24 15.35 1.81
C ARG A 72 -8.97 14.77 3.19
N GLU A 73 -9.01 13.46 3.33
CA GLU A 73 -8.88 12.71 4.59
C GLU A 73 -7.51 12.07 4.76
N ILE A 74 -6.63 12.16 3.74
CA ILE A 74 -5.26 11.65 3.84
C ILE A 74 -4.53 12.33 5.01
N GLY A 75 -3.97 11.51 5.91
CA GLY A 75 -3.25 11.99 7.10
C GLY A 75 -4.13 12.64 8.17
N LYS A 76 -5.46 12.45 8.12
CA LYS A 76 -6.43 12.99 9.06
C LYS A 76 -7.34 11.89 9.60
N LYS A 77 -8.21 12.28 10.55
CA LYS A 77 -9.32 11.44 10.98
C LYS A 77 -10.26 11.19 9.81
N LEU A 78 -10.56 9.91 9.55
CA LEU A 78 -11.50 9.49 8.51
C LEU A 78 -12.94 9.77 8.94
N SER A 79 -13.82 10.09 8.00
CA SER A 79 -15.26 10.00 8.21
C SER A 79 -15.69 8.53 8.21
N LYS A 80 -16.64 8.16 9.07
CA LYS A 80 -17.18 6.79 9.10
C LYS A 80 -17.83 6.47 7.76
N ASP A 81 -17.44 5.36 7.18
CA ASP A 81 -18.00 4.80 5.96
C ASP A 81 -18.21 3.29 6.16
N HIS A 82 -18.91 2.63 5.26
CA HIS A 82 -19.10 1.19 5.33
C HIS A 82 -17.80 0.47 4.97
N LEU A 83 -17.36 -0.45 5.84
CA LEU A 83 -16.21 -1.29 5.54
C LEU A 83 -16.56 -2.32 4.47
N PHE A 84 -15.63 -2.54 3.55
CA PHE A 84 -15.71 -3.65 2.60
C PHE A 84 -15.62 -4.99 3.34
N ASN A 85 -16.10 -6.05 2.69
CA ASN A 85 -15.83 -7.40 3.17
C ASN A 85 -14.32 -7.66 3.17
N GLU A 86 -13.76 -8.03 4.31
CA GLU A 86 -12.32 -8.19 4.53
C GLU A 86 -11.75 -9.30 3.65
N ASP A 87 -12.37 -10.48 3.64
CA ASP A 87 -11.89 -11.65 2.88
C ASP A 87 -11.88 -11.37 1.37
N GLU A 88 -12.93 -10.74 0.85
CA GLU A 88 -13.01 -10.35 -0.56
C GLU A 88 -11.95 -9.31 -0.91
N SER A 89 -11.74 -8.32 -0.05
CA SER A 89 -10.74 -7.27 -0.22
C SER A 89 -9.32 -7.82 -0.20
N ILE A 90 -9.00 -8.70 0.75
CA ILE A 90 -7.70 -9.37 0.83
C ILE A 90 -7.47 -10.25 -0.39
N SER A 91 -8.47 -11.04 -0.80
CA SER A 91 -8.38 -11.87 -1.99
C SER A 91 -8.11 -11.04 -3.26
N ARG A 92 -8.82 -9.93 -3.40
CA ARG A 92 -8.62 -9.00 -4.53
C ARG A 92 -7.22 -8.38 -4.54
N PHE A 93 -6.74 -7.94 -3.38
CA PHE A 93 -5.39 -7.42 -3.22
C PHE A 93 -4.34 -8.47 -3.59
N CYS A 94 -4.46 -9.69 -3.09
CA CYS A 94 -3.53 -10.78 -3.36
C CYS A 94 -3.44 -11.10 -4.86
N ASN A 95 -4.59 -11.24 -5.53
CA ASN A 95 -4.64 -11.49 -6.97
C ASN A 95 -3.98 -10.35 -7.76
N ALA A 96 -4.30 -9.10 -7.42
CA ALA A 96 -3.72 -7.94 -8.06
C ALA A 96 -2.19 -7.86 -7.85
N PHE A 97 -1.72 -8.13 -6.62
CA PHE A 97 -0.29 -8.16 -6.31
C PHE A 97 0.46 -9.21 -7.15
N GLN A 98 -0.06 -10.43 -7.20
CA GLN A 98 0.53 -11.51 -8.00
C GLN A 98 0.59 -11.16 -9.50
N ASP A 99 -0.43 -10.50 -10.03
CA ASP A 99 -0.45 -10.07 -11.43
C ASP A 99 0.55 -8.92 -11.69
N LEU A 100 0.71 -7.99 -10.75
CA LEU A 100 1.76 -6.97 -10.83
C LEU A 100 3.15 -7.59 -10.72
N GLN A 101 3.33 -8.58 -9.85
CA GLN A 101 4.60 -9.28 -9.66
C GLN A 101 5.06 -10.00 -10.94
N LYS A 102 4.14 -10.66 -11.66
CA LYS A 102 4.42 -11.27 -12.98
C LYS A 102 4.91 -10.24 -14.02
N GLN A 103 4.45 -9.00 -13.92
CA GLN A 103 4.79 -7.91 -14.84
C GLN A 103 6.03 -7.12 -14.42
N ALA A 104 6.54 -7.33 -13.20
CA ALA A 104 7.58 -6.50 -12.62
C ALA A 104 8.99 -6.69 -13.22
N CYS A 105 9.23 -7.75 -14.03
CA CYS A 105 10.40 -7.95 -14.91
C CYS A 105 11.75 -7.49 -14.29
N GLY A 106 12.11 -7.99 -13.09
CA GLY A 106 13.38 -7.65 -12.42
C GLY A 106 13.28 -6.55 -11.35
N VAL A 107 12.10 -5.91 -11.18
CA VAL A 107 11.83 -5.05 -10.03
C VAL A 107 11.22 -5.87 -8.90
N SER A 108 11.88 -5.94 -7.75
CA SER A 108 11.32 -6.57 -6.55
C SER A 108 10.22 -5.68 -5.96
N LEU A 109 9.02 -6.25 -5.78
CA LEU A 109 7.89 -5.54 -5.17
C LEU A 109 7.92 -5.68 -3.65
N PHE A 110 7.63 -4.57 -2.97
CA PHE A 110 7.54 -4.48 -1.52
C PHE A 110 6.15 -3.95 -1.14
N ILE A 111 5.59 -4.51 -0.06
CA ILE A 111 4.37 -4.00 0.56
C ILE A 111 4.78 -3.24 1.82
N GLU A 112 4.30 -2.01 1.93
CA GLU A 112 4.52 -1.15 3.10
C GLU A 112 3.36 -1.32 4.08
N ASN A 113 3.67 -1.47 5.38
CA ASN A 113 2.67 -1.57 6.42
C ASN A 113 1.89 -0.25 6.58
N ASN A 114 0.60 -0.36 6.84
CA ASN A 114 -0.28 0.78 7.08
C ASN A 114 -0.22 1.26 8.54
N VAL A 115 -0.83 2.44 8.77
CA VAL A 115 -0.94 3.07 10.08
C VAL A 115 -2.40 3.10 10.55
N PHE A 116 -2.67 2.50 11.71
CA PHE A 116 -3.95 2.58 12.39
C PHE A 116 -3.87 3.51 13.60
N SER A 117 -4.41 4.73 13.46
CA SER A 117 -4.38 5.75 14.49
C SER A 117 -5.55 5.62 15.47
N SER A 118 -5.38 6.09 16.72
CA SER A 118 -6.46 6.12 17.71
C SER A 118 -7.68 6.91 17.23
N SER A 119 -7.48 8.01 16.49
CA SER A 119 -8.59 8.78 15.92
C SER A 119 -9.43 8.00 14.91
N ASN A 120 -8.80 7.08 14.16
CA ASN A 120 -9.51 6.20 13.25
C ASN A 120 -10.14 5.00 13.97
N ALA A 121 -9.51 4.50 15.04
CA ALA A 121 -10.13 3.51 15.93
C ALA A 121 -11.41 4.07 16.57
N ASP A 122 -11.40 5.32 17.02
CA ASP A 122 -12.61 6.01 17.54
C ASP A 122 -13.70 6.15 16.46
N THR A 123 -13.31 6.37 15.19
CA THR A 123 -14.28 6.49 14.09
C THR A 123 -14.99 5.16 13.79
N TYR A 124 -14.26 4.06 13.88
CA TYR A 124 -14.73 2.73 13.51
C TYR A 124 -15.04 1.82 14.71
N ASP A 125 -15.22 2.41 15.90
CA ASP A 125 -15.58 1.69 17.13
C ASP A 125 -14.57 0.54 17.47
N GLY A 126 -13.30 0.74 17.10
CA GLY A 126 -12.21 -0.22 17.29
C GLY A 126 -11.96 -1.15 16.12
N GLU A 127 -12.85 -1.21 15.11
CA GLU A 127 -12.58 -1.96 13.88
C GLU A 127 -11.45 -1.31 13.08
N ASN A 128 -10.59 -2.13 12.50
CA ASN A 128 -9.43 -1.65 11.73
C ASN A 128 -9.73 -1.61 10.22
N PRO A 129 -9.84 -0.42 9.60
CA PRO A 129 -10.11 -0.32 8.17
C PRO A 129 -8.87 -0.49 7.28
N PHE A 130 -7.71 -0.88 7.84
CA PHE A 130 -6.43 -0.95 7.13
C PHE A 130 -5.82 -2.34 7.21
N MET A 131 -5.23 -2.79 6.10
CA MET A 131 -4.44 -4.02 6.06
C MET A 131 -3.02 -3.79 6.60
N MET A 132 -2.43 -4.83 7.19
CA MET A 132 -1.01 -4.86 7.56
C MET A 132 -0.61 -3.78 8.57
N THR A 133 -1.32 -3.68 9.68
CA THR A 133 -1.05 -2.73 10.76
C THR A 133 -0.35 -3.36 11.98
N ASN A 134 -0.23 -4.71 12.00
CA ASN A 134 0.40 -5.49 13.06
C ASN A 134 1.02 -6.79 12.49
N PHE A 135 1.79 -7.48 13.31
CA PHE A 135 2.52 -8.70 12.91
C PHE A 135 1.59 -9.84 12.48
N ASN A 136 0.47 -10.06 13.17
CA ASN A 136 -0.46 -11.13 12.82
C ASN A 136 -1.06 -10.93 11.42
N GLU A 137 -1.42 -9.69 11.06
CA GLU A 137 -1.91 -9.36 9.72
C GLU A 137 -0.82 -9.53 8.66
N TYR A 138 0.44 -9.18 8.99
CA TYR A 138 1.59 -9.46 8.12
C TYR A 138 1.76 -10.95 7.87
N VAL A 139 1.74 -11.80 8.92
CA VAL A 139 1.85 -13.25 8.79
C VAL A 139 0.72 -13.81 7.95
N SER A 140 -0.53 -13.42 8.24
CA SER A 140 -1.71 -13.89 7.50
C SER A 140 -1.65 -13.51 6.00
N LEU A 141 -1.12 -12.34 5.66
CA LEU A 141 -0.94 -11.93 4.27
C LEU A 141 0.23 -12.70 3.62
N LYS A 142 1.31 -12.94 4.36
CA LYS A 142 2.50 -13.70 3.90
C LYS A 142 2.17 -15.15 3.57
N GLU A 143 1.21 -15.76 4.28
CA GLU A 143 0.70 -17.10 3.98
C GLU A 143 -0.07 -17.16 2.65
N LYS A 144 -0.64 -16.04 2.19
CA LYS A 144 -1.44 -15.97 0.96
C LYS A 144 -0.61 -15.61 -0.27
N ILE A 145 0.39 -14.74 -0.10
CA ILE A 145 1.26 -14.25 -1.19
C ILE A 145 2.70 -14.10 -0.71
N ASP A 146 3.66 -14.34 -1.60
CA ASP A 146 5.06 -14.04 -1.31
C ASP A 146 5.41 -12.60 -1.72
N PHE A 147 5.85 -11.81 -0.75
CA PHE A 147 6.23 -10.40 -0.94
C PHE A 147 7.38 -9.99 -0.02
N ASN A 148 8.03 -8.90 -0.37
CA ASN A 148 9.00 -8.25 0.52
C ASN A 148 8.31 -7.18 1.36
N LEU A 149 8.71 -7.05 2.62
CA LEU A 149 8.20 -6.01 3.52
C LEU A 149 9.03 -4.74 3.39
N LEU A 150 8.37 -3.59 3.20
CA LEU A 150 8.90 -2.28 3.55
C LEU A 150 8.32 -1.88 4.90
N LEU A 151 9.12 -2.01 5.96
CA LEU A 151 8.67 -1.67 7.31
C LEU A 151 8.80 -0.17 7.55
N ASP A 152 7.66 0.54 7.66
CA ASP A 152 7.59 1.86 8.25
C ASP A 152 7.43 1.74 9.77
N VAL A 153 8.50 2.04 10.50
CA VAL A 153 8.55 1.94 11.97
C VAL A 153 7.64 2.98 12.64
N ALA A 154 7.40 4.12 12.00
CA ALA A 154 6.47 5.13 12.53
C ALA A 154 5.03 4.62 12.46
N HIS A 155 4.64 4.02 11.34
CA HIS A 155 3.35 3.36 11.19
C HIS A 155 3.15 2.25 12.22
N LEU A 156 4.18 1.39 12.38
CA LEU A 156 4.16 0.32 13.37
C LEU A 156 3.93 0.84 14.79
N LYS A 157 4.71 1.84 15.23
CA LYS A 157 4.59 2.40 16.59
C LYS A 157 3.23 3.02 16.87
N VAL A 158 2.66 3.73 15.90
CA VAL A 158 1.32 4.33 16.03
C VAL A 158 0.26 3.25 16.11
N SER A 159 0.33 2.24 15.24
CA SER A 159 -0.61 1.12 15.21
C SER A 159 -0.53 0.27 16.48
N ALA A 160 0.66 -0.11 16.91
CA ALA A 160 0.87 -0.88 18.14
C ALA A 160 0.31 -0.14 19.37
N ARG A 161 0.54 1.19 19.47
CA ARG A 161 -0.05 2.00 20.56
C ARG A 161 -1.58 1.99 20.52
N THR A 162 -2.18 2.10 19.33
CA THR A 162 -3.64 2.08 19.15
C THR A 162 -4.23 0.72 19.53
N LEU A 163 -3.57 -0.35 19.10
CA LEU A 163 -3.96 -1.74 19.35
C LEU A 163 -3.55 -2.26 20.74
N LYS A 164 -2.80 -1.45 21.53
CA LYS A 164 -2.25 -1.80 22.84
C LYS A 164 -1.29 -2.99 22.80
N LEU A 165 -0.51 -3.08 21.73
CA LEU A 165 0.53 -4.07 21.50
C LEU A 165 1.90 -3.52 21.89
N ASN A 166 2.88 -4.43 22.13
CA ASN A 166 4.28 -4.05 22.31
C ASN A 166 4.95 -3.94 20.95
N TRP A 167 5.28 -2.74 20.50
CA TRP A 167 5.84 -2.49 19.17
C TRP A 167 7.22 -3.14 18.94
N GLU A 168 7.95 -3.54 20.01
CA GLU A 168 9.23 -4.24 19.91
C GLU A 168 9.06 -5.75 19.60
N GLU A 169 7.85 -6.27 19.78
CA GLU A 169 7.47 -7.66 19.51
C GLU A 169 6.70 -7.81 18.18
N GLU A 170 6.30 -6.69 17.58
CA GLU A 170 5.61 -6.60 16.30
C GLU A 170 6.64 -6.45 15.15
#